data_b2c890e156f704c98651a6ed9ac93fbc
#
_entry.id   b2c890e156f704c98651a6ed9ac93fbc
#
_cell.length_a   1.000
_cell.length_b   1.000
_cell.length_c   1.000
_cell.angle_alpha   90.00
_cell.angle_beta   90.00
_cell.angle_gamma   90.00
#
_symmetry.space_group_name_H-M   'P 1'
#
loop_
_entity.id
_entity.type
_entity.pdbx_description
1 polymer ?
#
loop_
_entity_poly.entity_id
_entity_poly.type
_entity_poly.pdbx_seq_one_letter_code
_entity_poly.pdbx_strand_id
1 'polypeptide(L)'
;MPKKTETLNLKREDFASIAQEVLGRGRALRFKAKGGSMSPFIRNGDVVEVVSVNGKINLGDIILYRSSYGNPVVHRVIRRSKESVITKGDSLPSSDQPVLSRQVLGRVVTIQKNGWRIRLGTPTGRLLNVLLATISPFSFLIYPSLRLLKKPISPFTSNASNPCLFRLPHS
;
A
#
# COMPACT_ATOMS: atom_id res chain seq x y z
N MET A 1 -9.29 15.52 26.13
CA MET A 1 -9.18 16.45 24.99
C MET A 1 -8.69 15.63 23.78
N PRO A 2 -9.38 15.61 22.65
CA PRO A 2 -8.90 14.90 21.47
C PRO A 2 -7.68 15.66 20.90
N LYS A 3 -6.53 15.01 20.82
CA LYS A 3 -5.32 15.58 20.20
C LYS A 3 -5.62 15.88 18.72
N LYS A 4 -5.55 17.18 18.38
CA LYS A 4 -5.71 17.68 17.01
C LYS A 4 -4.66 17.02 16.13
N THR A 5 -5.11 16.18 15.22
CA THR A 5 -4.22 15.50 14.28
C THR A 5 -3.91 16.45 13.14
N GLU A 6 -2.69 16.87 13.06
CA GLU A 6 -2.20 17.71 11.98
C GLU A 6 -2.01 16.87 10.73
N THR A 7 -2.64 17.30 9.63
CA THR A 7 -2.55 16.60 8.34
C THR A 7 -1.58 17.39 7.45
N LEU A 8 -0.37 16.84 7.27
CA LEU A 8 0.62 17.43 6.39
C LEU A 8 0.38 16.99 4.94
N ASN A 9 0.38 17.96 4.04
CA ASN A 9 0.22 17.75 2.60
C ASN A 9 1.63 17.74 1.97
N LEU A 10 2.26 16.55 1.91
CA LEU A 10 3.62 16.37 1.46
C LEU A 10 3.70 16.07 -0.05
N LYS A 11 4.73 16.57 -0.72
CA LYS A 11 5.11 16.09 -2.05
C LYS A 11 5.50 14.61 -1.97
N ARG A 12 5.37 13.87 -3.07
CA ARG A 12 5.64 12.41 -3.09
C ARG A 12 7.08 12.07 -2.71
N GLU A 13 8.03 12.89 -3.14
CA GLU A 13 9.45 12.72 -2.86
C GLU A 13 9.76 12.92 -1.39
N ASP A 14 9.17 13.95 -0.76
CA ASP A 14 9.30 14.24 0.66
C ASP A 14 8.73 13.10 1.51
N PHE A 15 7.58 12.53 1.08
CA PHE A 15 6.97 11.39 1.76
C PHE A 15 7.91 10.17 1.79
N ALA A 16 8.57 9.83 0.68
CA ALA A 16 9.46 8.67 0.63
C ALA A 16 10.67 8.86 1.56
N SER A 17 11.19 10.07 1.66
CA SER A 17 12.32 10.41 2.53
C SER A 17 11.93 10.36 4.00
N ILE A 18 10.79 10.94 4.36
CA ILE A 18 10.24 10.87 5.73
C ILE A 18 9.91 9.42 6.11
N ALA A 19 9.33 8.65 5.19
CA ALA A 19 9.03 7.24 5.43
C ALA A 19 10.31 6.46 5.74
N GLN A 20 11.36 6.68 4.99
CA GLN A 20 12.66 6.05 5.21
C GLN A 20 13.25 6.42 6.57
N GLU A 21 13.18 7.70 6.96
CA GLU A 21 13.68 8.17 8.25
C GLU A 21 12.88 7.59 9.42
N VAL A 22 11.56 7.69 9.40
CA VAL A 22 10.68 7.21 10.48
C VAL A 22 10.82 5.70 10.67
N LEU A 23 10.77 4.94 9.56
CA LEU A 23 10.90 3.50 9.59
C LEU A 23 12.32 3.05 9.94
N GLY A 24 13.35 3.76 9.49
CA GLY A 24 14.75 3.51 9.85
C GLY A 24 15.02 3.68 11.34
N ARG A 25 14.27 4.54 12.02
CA ARG A 25 14.30 4.67 13.50
C ARG A 25 13.46 3.62 14.23
N GLY A 26 12.94 2.60 13.54
CA GLY A 26 12.10 1.55 14.12
C GLY A 26 10.69 1.99 14.51
N ARG A 27 10.27 3.19 14.12
CA ARG A 27 8.92 3.71 14.41
C ARG A 27 7.94 3.28 13.32
N ALA A 28 6.67 3.05 13.71
CA ALA A 28 5.60 2.79 12.76
C ALA A 28 5.17 4.08 12.04
N LEU A 29 4.87 3.95 10.76
CA LEU A 29 4.39 5.03 9.90
C LEU A 29 2.90 4.81 9.59
N ARG A 30 2.06 5.81 9.84
CA ARG A 30 0.63 5.77 9.51
C ARG A 30 0.28 6.87 8.53
N PHE A 31 -0.42 6.51 7.45
CA PHE A 31 -0.86 7.47 6.45
C PHE A 31 -2.13 7.00 5.74
N LYS A 32 -2.83 7.94 5.09
CA LYS A 32 -3.97 7.62 4.24
C LYS A 32 -3.49 7.17 2.86
N ALA A 33 -3.92 5.98 2.44
CA ALA A 33 -3.65 5.49 1.10
C ALA A 33 -4.32 6.39 0.06
N LYS A 34 -3.60 6.67 -1.03
CA LYS A 34 -4.12 7.37 -2.20
C LYS A 34 -4.10 6.47 -3.42
N GLY A 35 -5.12 6.63 -4.27
CA GLY A 35 -5.26 5.84 -5.49
C GLY A 35 -6.07 4.56 -5.29
N GLY A 36 -6.20 3.79 -6.37
CA GLY A 36 -7.04 2.59 -6.41
C GLY A 36 -6.29 1.31 -6.76
N SER A 37 -4.96 1.34 -6.92
CA SER A 37 -4.18 0.19 -7.40
C SER A 37 -4.31 -1.05 -6.50
N MET A 38 -4.57 -0.88 -5.22
CA MET A 38 -4.76 -1.95 -4.24
C MET A 38 -6.24 -2.25 -3.94
N SER A 39 -7.17 -1.66 -4.70
CA SER A 39 -8.60 -1.94 -4.55
C SER A 39 -8.91 -3.39 -4.95
N PRO A 40 -9.86 -4.06 -4.30
CA PRO A 40 -10.75 -3.58 -3.23
C PRO A 40 -10.13 -3.68 -1.82
N PHE A 41 -8.92 -4.27 -1.69
CA PHE A 41 -8.33 -4.58 -0.39
C PHE A 41 -7.88 -3.33 0.37
N ILE A 42 -7.15 -2.41 -0.28
CA ILE A 42 -6.88 -1.06 0.23
C ILE A 42 -7.52 -0.07 -0.74
N ARG A 43 -8.37 0.80 -0.23
CA ARG A 43 -9.07 1.82 -1.02
C ARG A 43 -8.50 3.20 -0.76
N ASN A 44 -8.78 4.12 -1.67
CA ASN A 44 -8.46 5.53 -1.45
C ASN A 44 -9.07 6.02 -0.13
N GLY A 45 -8.25 6.63 0.73
CA GLY A 45 -8.65 7.14 2.04
C GLY A 45 -8.53 6.16 3.21
N ASP A 46 -8.33 4.85 2.97
CA ASP A 46 -8.02 3.89 4.03
C ASP A 46 -6.71 4.30 4.72
N VAL A 47 -6.62 4.11 6.04
CA VAL A 47 -5.38 4.36 6.78
C VAL A 47 -4.58 3.08 6.86
N VAL A 48 -3.34 3.13 6.39
CA VAL A 48 -2.38 2.02 6.48
C VAL A 48 -1.31 2.33 7.52
N GLU A 49 -0.89 1.29 8.22
CA GLU A 49 0.21 1.32 9.17
C GLU A 49 1.34 0.44 8.67
N VAL A 50 2.52 1.03 8.54
CA VAL A 50 3.72 0.41 8.00
C VAL A 50 4.77 0.35 9.08
N VAL A 51 5.51 -0.76 9.14
CA VAL A 51 6.67 -0.94 10.02
C VAL A 51 7.90 -1.32 9.20
N SER A 52 9.07 -1.13 9.76
CA SER A 52 10.33 -1.61 9.19
C SER A 52 10.27 -3.10 8.88
N VAL A 53 10.94 -3.53 7.82
CA VAL A 53 11.04 -4.95 7.49
C VAL A 53 12.16 -5.58 8.34
N ASN A 54 11.79 -6.23 9.44
CA ASN A 54 12.69 -7.04 10.23
C ASN A 54 12.61 -8.50 9.73
N GLY A 55 13.62 -8.94 8.97
CA GLY A 55 13.66 -10.28 8.39
C GLY A 55 13.18 -10.36 6.93
N LYS A 56 12.66 -11.52 6.54
CA LYS A 56 12.32 -11.81 5.14
C LYS A 56 10.97 -11.21 4.73
N ILE A 57 10.91 -10.71 3.52
CA ILE A 57 9.66 -10.36 2.83
C ILE A 57 9.07 -11.66 2.28
N ASN A 58 7.79 -11.90 2.53
CA ASN A 58 7.11 -13.13 2.14
C ASN A 58 6.11 -12.88 1.01
N LEU A 59 5.76 -13.96 0.31
CA LEU A 59 4.67 -13.95 -0.65
C LEU A 59 3.39 -13.45 0.03
N GLY A 60 2.67 -12.54 -0.62
CA GLY A 60 1.45 -11.94 -0.08
C GLY A 60 1.68 -10.70 0.79
N ASP A 61 2.90 -10.46 1.29
CA ASP A 61 3.17 -9.22 2.03
C ASP A 61 2.80 -7.98 1.19
N ILE A 62 2.21 -6.99 1.83
CA ILE A 62 2.00 -5.68 1.22
C ILE A 62 3.14 -4.79 1.69
N ILE A 63 3.92 -4.26 0.75
CA ILE A 63 5.10 -3.45 1.05
C ILE A 63 4.95 -2.03 0.56
N LEU A 64 5.52 -1.10 1.32
CA LEU A 64 5.81 0.26 0.88
C LEU A 64 7.24 0.26 0.33
N TYR A 65 7.41 0.69 -0.91
CA TYR A 65 8.72 0.78 -1.54
C TYR A 65 8.84 2.04 -2.40
N ARG A 66 10.08 2.40 -2.74
CA ARG A 66 10.39 3.49 -3.68
C ARG A 66 10.53 2.89 -5.07
N SER A 67 9.67 3.28 -6.00
CA SER A 67 9.76 2.86 -7.40
C SER A 67 11.04 3.38 -8.06
N SER A 68 11.37 2.88 -9.26
CA SER A 68 12.49 3.38 -10.07
C SER A 68 12.38 4.87 -10.41
N TYR A 69 11.16 5.41 -10.39
CA TYR A 69 10.89 6.84 -10.58
C TYR A 69 10.92 7.66 -9.28
N GLY A 70 11.37 7.07 -8.16
CA GLY A 70 11.43 7.75 -6.85
C GLY A 70 10.10 7.82 -6.09
N ASN A 71 8.98 7.45 -6.71
CA ASN A 71 7.66 7.53 -6.09
C ASN A 71 7.43 6.44 -5.03
N PRO A 72 6.80 6.76 -3.89
CA PRO A 72 6.37 5.78 -2.92
C PRO A 72 5.16 4.99 -3.46
N VAL A 73 5.25 3.67 -3.42
CA VAL A 73 4.22 2.74 -3.90
C VAL A 73 3.91 1.71 -2.83
N VAL A 74 2.62 1.35 -2.70
CA VAL A 74 2.16 0.28 -1.82
C VAL A 74 1.52 -0.80 -2.67
N HIS A 75 2.19 -1.95 -2.83
CA HIS A 75 1.70 -3.08 -3.61
C HIS A 75 1.95 -4.41 -2.92
N ARG A 76 1.31 -5.47 -3.41
CA ARG A 76 1.41 -6.84 -2.89
C ARG A 76 2.54 -7.60 -3.55
N VAL A 77 3.31 -8.34 -2.76
CA VAL A 77 4.36 -9.25 -3.25
C VAL A 77 3.71 -10.50 -3.85
N ILE A 78 3.93 -10.72 -5.13
CA ILE A 78 3.41 -11.86 -5.90
C ILE A 78 4.51 -12.87 -6.28
N ARG A 79 5.77 -12.48 -6.19
CA ARG A 79 6.93 -13.37 -6.41
C ARG A 79 8.11 -12.88 -5.60
N ARG A 80 8.96 -13.81 -5.18
CA ARG A 80 10.18 -13.51 -4.40
C ARG A 80 11.38 -14.19 -5.02
N SER A 81 12.51 -13.47 -5.07
CA SER A 81 13.85 -13.96 -5.37
C SER A 81 14.77 -13.73 -4.16
N LYS A 82 16.06 -14.04 -4.30
CA LYS A 82 17.06 -13.80 -3.23
C LYS A 82 17.23 -12.30 -2.93
N GLU A 83 17.29 -11.46 -3.96
CA GLU A 83 17.66 -10.05 -3.85
C GLU A 83 16.52 -9.09 -4.20
N SER A 84 15.45 -9.59 -4.78
CA SER A 84 14.32 -8.78 -5.26
C SER A 84 12.99 -9.45 -5.04
N VAL A 85 11.94 -8.65 -5.09
CA VAL A 85 10.56 -9.11 -5.11
C VAL A 85 9.85 -8.52 -6.32
N ILE A 86 8.86 -9.23 -6.84
CA ILE A 86 7.93 -8.71 -7.83
C ILE A 86 6.64 -8.39 -7.10
N THR A 87 6.17 -7.17 -7.26
CA THR A 87 4.94 -6.68 -6.66
C THR A 87 3.88 -6.43 -7.73
N LYS A 88 2.63 -6.32 -7.28
CA LYS A 88 1.49 -5.97 -8.14
C LYS A 88 0.41 -5.30 -7.31
N GLY A 89 -0.21 -4.28 -7.88
CA GLY A 89 -1.45 -3.73 -7.33
C GLY A 89 -2.61 -4.70 -7.55
N ASP A 90 -3.43 -4.90 -6.53
CA ASP A 90 -4.53 -5.88 -6.55
C ASP A 90 -5.54 -5.63 -7.70
N SER A 91 -5.69 -4.38 -8.15
CA SER A 91 -6.56 -3.99 -9.27
C SER A 91 -5.84 -3.79 -10.60
N LEU A 92 -4.51 -3.89 -10.63
CA LEU A 92 -3.75 -3.66 -11.85
C LEU A 92 -3.64 -4.95 -12.68
N PRO A 93 -3.61 -4.85 -14.01
CA PRO A 93 -3.47 -6.01 -14.89
C PRO A 93 -2.05 -6.59 -14.87
N SER A 94 -1.03 -5.73 -14.78
CA SER A 94 0.39 -6.10 -14.87
C SER A 94 1.10 -5.98 -13.52
N SER A 95 2.17 -6.75 -13.37
CA SER A 95 3.11 -6.64 -12.26
C SER A 95 4.05 -5.46 -12.44
N ASP A 96 4.64 -5.03 -11.32
CA ASP A 96 5.69 -4.03 -11.31
C ASP A 96 7.03 -4.60 -11.80
N GLN A 97 7.96 -3.72 -12.10
CA GLN A 97 9.37 -4.09 -12.29
C GLN A 97 9.93 -4.70 -10.99
N PRO A 98 10.97 -5.54 -11.07
CA PRO A 98 11.60 -6.10 -9.88
C PRO A 98 12.01 -5.01 -8.90
N VAL A 99 11.55 -5.14 -7.66
CA VAL A 99 11.86 -4.24 -6.55
C VAL A 99 13.00 -4.84 -5.75
N LEU A 100 14.13 -4.17 -5.71
CA LEU A 100 15.29 -4.60 -4.93
C LEU A 100 15.03 -4.37 -3.43
N SER A 101 15.65 -5.21 -2.58
CA SER A 101 15.47 -5.10 -1.13
C SER A 101 15.79 -3.70 -0.57
N ARG A 102 16.77 -3.00 -1.15
CA ARG A 102 17.14 -1.62 -0.77
C ARG A 102 16.07 -0.57 -1.08
N GLN A 103 15.14 -0.87 -1.99
CA GLN A 103 14.04 0.03 -2.35
C GLN A 103 12.85 -0.12 -1.41
N VAL A 104 12.81 -1.21 -0.64
CA VAL A 104 11.71 -1.48 0.28
C VAL A 104 11.89 -0.63 1.53
N LEU A 105 10.90 0.22 1.80
CA LEU A 105 10.87 1.10 2.96
C LEU A 105 10.25 0.41 4.18
N GLY A 106 9.20 -0.41 3.96
CA GLY A 106 8.55 -1.09 5.07
C GLY A 106 7.44 -2.04 4.62
N ARG A 107 6.81 -2.72 5.59
CA ARG A 107 5.71 -3.65 5.38
C ARG A 107 4.45 -3.16 6.08
N VAL A 108 3.31 -3.23 5.39
CA VAL A 108 2.01 -2.91 5.95
C VAL A 108 1.60 -4.00 6.95
N VAL A 109 1.30 -3.60 8.17
CA VAL A 109 0.87 -4.51 9.25
C VAL A 109 -0.58 -4.33 9.65
N THR A 110 -1.15 -3.15 9.37
CA THR A 110 -2.54 -2.83 9.71
C THR A 110 -3.18 -1.98 8.62
N ILE A 111 -4.45 -2.25 8.35
CA ILE A 111 -5.30 -1.43 7.49
C ILE A 111 -6.51 -1.04 8.32
N GLN A 112 -6.80 0.26 8.39
CA GLN A 112 -8.01 0.79 9.03
C GLN A 112 -8.97 1.29 7.96
N LYS A 113 -10.16 0.72 7.94
CA LYS A 113 -11.19 0.92 6.92
C LYS A 113 -12.55 1.10 7.59
N ASN A 114 -13.21 2.25 7.38
CA ASN A 114 -14.55 2.52 7.93
C ASN A 114 -14.70 2.14 9.42
N GLY A 115 -13.71 2.48 10.26
CA GLY A 115 -13.70 2.11 11.68
C GLY A 115 -13.20 0.70 12.01
N TRP A 116 -13.14 -0.21 11.04
CA TRP A 116 -12.59 -1.55 11.22
C TRP A 116 -11.07 -1.58 11.06
N ARG A 117 -10.41 -2.40 11.88
CA ARG A 117 -8.96 -2.59 11.82
C ARG A 117 -8.64 -4.03 11.41
N ILE A 118 -7.97 -4.19 10.26
CA ILE A 118 -7.50 -5.48 9.73
C ILE A 118 -6.01 -5.59 10.06
N ARG A 119 -5.63 -6.60 10.86
CA ARG A 119 -4.23 -6.89 11.19
C ARG A 119 -3.69 -7.94 10.23
N LEU A 120 -2.65 -7.59 9.47
CA LEU A 120 -2.03 -8.48 8.48
C LEU A 120 -0.94 -9.38 9.06
N GLY A 121 -0.39 -9.02 10.22
CA GLY A 121 0.65 -9.78 10.91
C GLY A 121 0.17 -11.06 11.62
N THR A 122 -1.14 -11.29 11.72
CA THR A 122 -1.72 -12.47 12.34
C THR A 122 -1.65 -13.69 11.39
N PRO A 123 -1.69 -14.94 11.90
CA PRO A 123 -1.71 -16.14 11.04
C PRO A 123 -2.84 -16.12 10.01
N THR A 124 -4.05 -15.71 10.44
CA THR A 124 -5.22 -15.55 9.55
C THR A 124 -5.01 -14.46 8.50
N GLY A 125 -4.41 -13.33 8.89
CA GLY A 125 -4.05 -12.25 7.95
C GLY A 125 -3.00 -12.70 6.94
N ARG A 126 -2.04 -13.50 7.34
CA ARG A 126 -1.02 -14.08 6.43
C ARG A 126 -1.65 -15.04 5.43
N LEU A 127 -2.54 -15.93 5.87
CA LEU A 127 -3.26 -16.84 4.98
C LEU A 127 -4.07 -16.06 3.94
N LEU A 128 -4.82 -15.04 4.36
CA LEU A 128 -5.57 -14.16 3.46
C LEU A 128 -4.64 -13.47 2.45
N ASN A 129 -3.49 -12.97 2.88
CA ASN A 129 -2.53 -12.32 2.01
C ASN A 129 -1.96 -13.27 0.94
N VAL A 130 -1.67 -14.52 1.31
CA VAL A 130 -1.19 -15.55 0.37
C VAL A 130 -2.28 -15.91 -0.63
N LEU A 131 -3.52 -16.12 -0.18
CA LEU A 131 -4.66 -16.39 -1.06
C LEU A 131 -4.87 -15.25 -2.06
N LEU A 132 -4.83 -14.00 -1.61
CA LEU A 132 -4.96 -12.85 -2.49
C LEU A 132 -3.78 -12.71 -3.46
N ALA A 133 -2.57 -13.08 -3.07
CA ALA A 133 -1.41 -13.07 -3.95
C ALA A 133 -1.53 -14.12 -5.05
N THR A 134 -2.08 -15.30 -4.76
CA THR A 134 -2.29 -16.36 -5.76
C THR A 134 -3.43 -16.04 -6.73
N ILE A 135 -4.47 -15.33 -6.27
CA ILE A 135 -5.59 -14.89 -7.12
C ILE A 135 -5.26 -13.62 -7.91
N SER A 136 -4.29 -12.83 -7.45
CA SER A 136 -3.91 -11.53 -8.04
C SER A 136 -3.58 -11.58 -9.55
N PRO A 137 -2.93 -12.62 -10.12
CA PRO A 137 -2.74 -12.71 -11.57
C PRO A 137 -4.05 -12.72 -12.37
N PHE A 138 -5.14 -13.23 -11.79
CA PHE A 138 -6.45 -13.35 -12.44
C PHE A 138 -7.39 -12.17 -12.14
N SER A 139 -6.95 -11.19 -11.36
CA SER A 139 -7.79 -10.05 -10.95
C SER A 139 -8.28 -9.21 -12.13
N PHE A 140 -7.57 -9.21 -13.27
CA PHE A 140 -8.00 -8.49 -14.48
C PHE A 140 -9.26 -9.11 -15.13
N LEU A 141 -9.51 -10.41 -14.93
CA LEU A 141 -10.72 -11.09 -15.41
C LEU A 141 -11.95 -10.79 -14.54
N ILE A 142 -11.73 -10.57 -13.24
CA ILE A 142 -12.81 -10.34 -12.27
C ILE A 142 -13.24 -8.86 -12.26
N TYR A 143 -12.30 -7.93 -12.51
CA TYR A 143 -12.55 -6.48 -12.41
C TYR A 143 -13.49 -5.90 -13.48
N PRO A 144 -13.46 -6.32 -14.76
CA PRO A 144 -14.40 -5.83 -15.77
C PRO A 144 -15.84 -6.21 -15.47
N SER A 145 -16.09 -7.44 -15.01
CA SER A 145 -17.42 -7.95 -14.71
C SER A 145 -18.10 -7.21 -13.54
N LEU A 146 -17.32 -6.77 -12.54
CA LEU A 146 -17.82 -5.97 -11.43
C LEU A 146 -18.06 -4.49 -11.81
N ARG A 147 -17.40 -3.95 -12.84
CA ARG A 147 -17.67 -2.60 -13.36
C ARG A 147 -18.95 -2.50 -14.16
N LEU A 148 -19.34 -3.58 -14.83
CA LEU A 148 -20.62 -3.63 -15.61
C LEU A 148 -21.85 -3.59 -14.69
N LEU A 149 -21.72 -3.97 -13.42
CA LEU A 149 -22.81 -3.92 -12.43
C LEU A 149 -22.98 -2.55 -11.74
N LYS A 150 -22.04 -1.61 -11.91
CA LYS A 150 -22.16 -0.25 -11.39
C LYS A 150 -22.35 0.73 -12.53
N LYS A 151 -23.59 1.20 -12.73
CA LYS A 151 -23.90 2.33 -13.62
C LYS A 151 -23.03 3.53 -13.25
N PRO A 152 -22.45 4.25 -14.24
CA PRO A 152 -21.61 5.40 -13.98
C PRO A 152 -22.46 6.58 -13.53
N ILE A 153 -22.19 7.10 -12.34
CA ILE A 153 -22.62 8.44 -11.94
C ILE A 153 -21.37 9.32 -12.02
N SER A 154 -21.41 10.24 -13.00
CA SER A 154 -20.61 11.44 -13.24
C SER A 154 -19.15 11.31 -13.70
N PRO A 155 -18.67 12.24 -14.55
CA PRO A 155 -17.38 12.18 -15.20
C PRO A 155 -16.24 12.65 -14.26
N PHE A 156 -15.17 11.87 -14.27
CA PHE A 156 -13.93 12.18 -13.57
C PHE A 156 -13.08 13.15 -14.39
N THR A 157 -12.94 14.37 -13.92
CA THR A 157 -11.91 15.29 -14.41
C THR A 157 -10.56 14.89 -13.81
N SER A 158 -9.66 14.49 -14.69
CA SER A 158 -8.28 14.18 -14.34
C SER A 158 -7.51 15.46 -14.02
N ASN A 159 -7.27 15.73 -12.74
CA ASN A 159 -6.30 16.75 -12.32
C ASN A 159 -5.13 16.05 -11.62
N ALA A 160 -3.99 16.03 -12.32
CA ALA A 160 -2.81 15.22 -12.01
C ALA A 160 -1.88 15.84 -10.95
N SER A 161 -2.42 16.51 -9.93
CA SER A 161 -1.62 17.14 -8.88
C SER A 161 -2.29 17.06 -7.51
N ASN A 162 -2.28 15.88 -6.90
CA ASN A 162 -2.75 15.74 -5.52
C ASN A 162 -1.68 15.15 -4.60
N PRO A 163 -1.29 15.91 -3.55
CA PRO A 163 -0.29 15.48 -2.57
C PRO A 163 -0.78 14.37 -1.64
N CYS A 164 0.13 13.55 -1.12
CA CYS A 164 -0.15 12.52 -0.13
C CYS A 164 -0.42 13.13 1.25
N LEU A 165 -1.50 12.70 1.90
CA LEU A 165 -1.83 13.10 3.28
C LEU A 165 -1.11 12.19 4.27
N PHE A 166 -0.29 12.79 5.15
CA PHE A 166 0.54 12.12 6.13
C PHE A 166 0.07 12.40 7.56
N ARG A 167 0.10 11.41 8.43
CA ARG A 167 -0.22 11.53 9.85
C ARG A 167 0.93 10.98 10.69
N LEU A 168 1.60 11.85 11.45
CA LEU A 168 2.61 11.47 12.43
C LEU A 168 1.95 10.97 13.72
N PRO A 169 2.40 9.84 14.30
CA PRO A 169 2.08 9.51 15.68
C PRO A 169 2.96 10.36 16.60
N HIS A 170 2.34 11.05 17.53
CA HIS A 170 3.08 11.69 18.63
C HIS A 170 3.51 10.63 19.63
N SER A 171 4.78 10.74 20.05
CA SER A 171 5.34 10.08 21.22
C SER A 171 4.64 10.52 22.51
#